data_78b7164fa9cdd4910e7bb2445241edad
#
_entry.id   78b7164fa9cdd4910e7bb2445241edad
#
_cell.length_a   1.000
_cell.length_b   1.000
_cell.length_c   1.000
_cell.angle_alpha   90.00
_cell.angle_beta   90.00
_cell.angle_gamma   90.00
#
_symmetry.space_group_name_H-M   'P 1'
#
loop_
_entity.id
_entity.type
_entity.pdbx_description
1 polymer ?
#
loop_
_entity_poly.entity_id
_entity_poly.type
_entity_poly.pdbx_seq_one_letter_code
_entity_poly.pdbx_strand_id
1 'polypeptide(L)'
;EEIFGPVLVIIPYKDEEDAIRIANDSQYGLSGFVVSKDLERARRVARRIRTGQVRVNGAKHDFSAPFGGYKYSGNGREFGVFGIEEYLEAKSICGYFPA
;
A
#
# COMPACT_ATOMS: atom_id res chain seq x y z
N GLU A 1 -2.03 -13.25 -14.72
CA GLU A 1 -0.64 -13.43 -15.15
C GLU A 1 0.07 -12.07 -15.20
N GLU A 2 1.26 -12.00 -14.65
CA GLU A 2 2.08 -10.79 -14.69
C GLU A 2 2.90 -10.76 -15.97
N ILE A 3 2.63 -9.78 -16.84
CA ILE A 3 3.31 -9.67 -18.15
C ILE A 3 4.68 -9.01 -18.01
N PHE A 4 4.84 -8.13 -17.03
CA PHE A 4 6.06 -7.39 -16.74
C PHE A 4 6.59 -6.61 -17.96
N GLY A 5 5.71 -5.81 -18.57
CA GLY A 5 6.01 -5.01 -19.76
C GLY A 5 5.02 -3.85 -19.91
N PRO A 6 5.13 -3.05 -20.97
CA PRO A 6 4.30 -1.85 -21.18
C PRO A 6 2.88 -2.22 -21.64
N VAL A 7 2.17 -2.97 -20.82
CA VAL A 7 0.80 -3.41 -21.07
C VAL A 7 -0.13 -2.82 -20.01
N LEU A 8 -1.19 -2.18 -20.47
CA LEU A 8 -2.23 -1.58 -19.63
C LEU A 8 -3.56 -2.27 -19.91
N VAL A 9 -4.24 -2.69 -18.85
CA VAL A 9 -5.60 -3.25 -18.92
C VAL A 9 -6.58 -2.23 -18.38
N ILE A 10 -7.64 -1.97 -19.15
CA ILE A 10 -8.72 -1.06 -18.74
C ILE A 10 -9.98 -1.88 -18.51
N ILE A 11 -10.51 -1.82 -17.30
CA ILE A 11 -11.68 -2.60 -16.88
C ILE A 11 -12.79 -1.61 -16.50
N PRO A 12 -13.95 -1.62 -17.16
CA PRO A 12 -15.08 -0.82 -16.75
C PRO A 12 -15.70 -1.36 -15.47
N TYR A 13 -16.33 -0.49 -14.70
CA TYR A 13 -17.04 -0.85 -13.47
C TYR A 13 -18.41 -0.18 -13.42
N LYS A 14 -19.34 -0.78 -12.68
CA LYS A 14 -20.73 -0.29 -12.55
C LYS A 14 -20.88 0.83 -11.52
N ASP A 15 -20.22 0.65 -10.38
CA ASP A 15 -20.30 1.54 -9.22
C ASP A 15 -19.02 1.46 -8.39
N GLU A 16 -18.95 2.25 -7.32
CA GLU A 16 -17.77 2.31 -6.44
C GLU A 16 -17.44 0.95 -5.81
N GLU A 17 -18.45 0.20 -5.37
CA GLU A 17 -18.25 -1.13 -4.78
C GLU A 17 -17.67 -2.12 -5.79
N ASP A 18 -18.17 -2.09 -7.01
CA ASP A 18 -17.66 -2.92 -8.09
C ASP A 18 -16.20 -2.55 -8.44
N ALA A 19 -15.89 -1.26 -8.48
CA ALA A 19 -14.53 -0.77 -8.73
C ALA A 19 -13.54 -1.28 -7.66
N ILE A 20 -13.93 -1.21 -6.38
CA ILE A 20 -13.10 -1.71 -5.28
C ILE A 20 -12.93 -3.23 -5.37
N ARG A 21 -13.99 -3.95 -5.66
CA ARG A 21 -13.94 -5.40 -5.86
C ARG A 21 -12.97 -5.78 -6.97
N ILE A 22 -13.07 -5.13 -8.12
CA ILE A 22 -12.18 -5.38 -9.27
C ILE A 22 -10.73 -5.05 -8.93
N ALA A 23 -10.49 -3.89 -8.30
CA ALA A 23 -9.14 -3.46 -7.91
C ALA A 23 -8.48 -4.43 -6.94
N ASN A 24 -9.25 -5.05 -6.06
CA ASN A 24 -8.75 -6.02 -5.08
C ASN A 24 -8.70 -7.46 -5.58
N ASP A 25 -9.29 -7.75 -6.74
CA ASP A 25 -9.31 -9.08 -7.35
C ASP A 25 -7.97 -9.35 -8.07
N SER A 26 -6.92 -9.45 -7.26
CA SER A 26 -5.56 -9.72 -7.72
C SER A 26 -4.79 -10.43 -6.62
N GLN A 27 -3.84 -11.26 -7.01
CA GLN A 27 -2.88 -11.90 -6.10
C GLN A 27 -1.82 -10.92 -5.61
N TYR A 28 -1.70 -9.76 -6.23
CA TYR A 28 -0.71 -8.73 -5.93
C TYR A 28 -1.33 -7.54 -5.19
N GLY A 29 -0.50 -6.74 -4.56
CA GLY A 29 -0.95 -5.57 -3.84
C GLY A 29 0.22 -4.67 -3.45
N LEU A 30 1.02 -4.22 -4.40
CA LEU A 30 2.15 -3.33 -4.14
C LEU A 30 1.67 -1.88 -3.98
N SER A 31 1.09 -1.33 -5.00
CA SER A 31 0.61 0.05 -4.99
C SER A 31 -0.71 0.21 -5.74
N GLY A 32 -1.44 1.25 -5.37
CA GLY A 32 -2.68 1.64 -6.00
C GLY A 32 -2.77 3.15 -6.17
N PHE A 33 -3.70 3.57 -7.00
CA PHE A 33 -3.97 4.98 -7.26
C PHE A 33 -5.47 5.21 -7.22
N VAL A 34 -5.88 6.31 -6.59
CA VAL A 34 -7.27 6.75 -6.58
C VAL A 34 -7.33 8.20 -7.02
N VAL A 35 -8.18 8.49 -7.99
CA VAL A 35 -8.39 9.84 -8.50
C VAL A 35 -9.86 10.20 -8.36
N SER A 36 -10.16 11.29 -7.69
CA SER A 36 -11.52 11.83 -7.55
C SER A 36 -11.48 13.31 -7.21
N LYS A 37 -12.42 14.08 -7.74
CA LYS A 37 -12.64 15.47 -7.35
C LYS A 37 -13.15 15.58 -5.91
N ASP A 38 -13.88 14.58 -5.44
CA ASP A 38 -14.35 14.46 -4.06
C ASP A 38 -13.26 13.78 -3.21
N LEU A 39 -12.55 14.58 -2.42
CA LEU A 39 -11.43 14.10 -1.60
C LEU A 39 -11.87 13.08 -0.53
N GLU A 40 -13.03 13.28 0.09
CA GLU A 40 -13.53 12.32 1.09
C GLU A 40 -13.89 10.98 0.47
N ARG A 41 -14.44 11.00 -0.73
CA ARG A 41 -14.66 9.78 -1.52
C ARG A 41 -13.36 9.08 -1.85
N ALA A 42 -12.36 9.83 -2.31
CA ALA A 42 -11.04 9.29 -2.62
C ALA A 42 -10.39 8.63 -1.39
N ARG A 43 -10.47 9.28 -0.23
CA ARG A 43 -9.97 8.74 1.05
C ARG A 43 -10.69 7.46 1.45
N ARG A 44 -12.00 7.42 1.33
CA ARG A 44 -12.82 6.25 1.66
C ARG A 44 -12.43 5.06 0.78
N VAL A 45 -12.30 5.27 -0.51
CA VAL A 45 -11.88 4.23 -1.46
C VAL A 45 -10.45 3.77 -1.15
N ALA A 46 -9.52 4.70 -0.95
CA ALA A 46 -8.12 4.39 -0.66
C ALA A 46 -7.96 3.46 0.54
N ARG A 47 -8.75 3.65 1.60
CA ARG A 47 -8.71 2.76 2.78
C ARG A 47 -9.13 1.32 2.48
N ARG A 48 -9.85 1.11 1.40
CA ARG A 48 -10.39 -0.20 1.01
C ARG A 48 -9.57 -0.91 -0.07
N ILE A 49 -8.61 -0.23 -0.68
CA ILE A 49 -7.70 -0.84 -1.65
C ILE A 49 -6.64 -1.65 -0.92
N ARG A 50 -6.51 -2.91 -1.28
CA ARG A 50 -5.63 -3.89 -0.63
C ARG A 50 -4.22 -3.85 -1.22
N THR A 51 -3.54 -2.73 -1.01
CA THR A 51 -2.14 -2.53 -1.41
C THR A 51 -1.36 -1.88 -0.28
N GLY A 52 -0.05 -2.06 -0.29
CA GLY A 52 0.83 -1.48 0.72
C GLY A 52 0.96 0.04 0.63
N GLN A 53 0.70 0.60 -0.55
CA GLN A 53 0.66 2.04 -0.76
C GLN A 53 -0.54 2.41 -1.64
N VAL A 54 -1.22 3.50 -1.30
CA VAL A 54 -2.23 4.12 -2.18
C VAL A 54 -1.91 5.59 -2.34
N ARG A 55 -1.80 6.05 -3.55
CA ARG A 55 -1.61 7.47 -3.87
C ARG A 55 -2.91 8.09 -4.33
N VAL A 56 -3.29 9.21 -3.71
CA VAL A 56 -4.53 9.92 -3.99
C VAL A 56 -4.24 11.14 -4.84
N ASN A 57 -4.99 11.29 -5.93
CA ASN A 57 -4.95 12.46 -6.83
C ASN A 57 -3.52 12.82 -7.31
N GLY A 58 -2.72 11.82 -7.66
CA GLY A 58 -1.39 12.03 -8.18
C GLY A 58 -0.35 12.49 -7.15
N ALA A 59 -0.60 12.28 -5.86
CA ALA A 59 0.37 12.59 -4.82
C ALA A 59 1.73 11.96 -5.10
N LYS A 60 2.79 12.71 -4.82
CA LYS A 60 4.15 12.21 -4.97
C LYS A 60 4.46 11.13 -3.94
N HIS A 61 5.46 10.32 -4.24
CA HIS A 61 5.97 9.36 -3.26
C HIS A 61 6.58 10.10 -2.06
N ASP A 62 6.25 9.63 -0.88
CA ASP A 62 6.80 10.15 0.38
C ASP A 62 7.78 9.12 0.95
N PHE A 63 9.06 9.45 0.91
CA PHE A 63 10.13 8.56 1.38
C PHE A 63 10.18 8.41 2.92
N SER A 64 9.43 9.20 3.65
CA SER A 64 9.24 9.00 5.09
C SER A 64 8.16 7.96 5.42
N ALA A 65 7.32 7.64 4.44
CA ALA A 65 6.27 6.65 4.56
C ALA A 65 6.78 5.25 4.17
N PRO A 66 6.26 4.18 4.79
CA PRO A 66 6.66 2.83 4.44
C PRO A 66 6.22 2.47 3.02
N PHE A 67 7.08 1.72 2.33
CA PHE A 67 6.78 1.16 1.01
C PHE A 67 6.97 -0.35 1.04
N GLY A 68 6.01 -1.08 0.56
CA GLY A 68 6.02 -2.53 0.48
C GLY A 68 4.64 -3.06 0.13
N GLY A 69 4.56 -4.33 -0.17
CA GLY A 69 3.37 -4.94 -0.74
C GLY A 69 2.47 -5.66 0.26
N TYR A 70 1.31 -6.01 -0.24
CA TYR A 70 0.40 -6.99 0.33
C TYR A 70 0.42 -8.24 -0.57
N LYS A 71 -0.06 -9.35 -0.03
CA LYS A 71 -0.22 -10.60 -0.80
C LYS A 71 1.10 -11.04 -1.44
N TYR A 72 1.09 -11.47 -2.70
CA TYR A 72 2.30 -11.91 -3.42
C TYR A 72 3.27 -10.78 -3.80
N SER A 73 2.91 -9.51 -3.59
CA SER A 73 3.87 -8.42 -3.74
C SER A 73 4.90 -8.35 -2.59
N GLY A 74 4.74 -9.16 -1.55
CA GLY A 74 5.67 -9.29 -0.45
C GLY A 74 5.17 -8.70 0.86
N ASN A 75 5.91 -8.90 1.93
CA ASN A 75 5.52 -8.52 3.30
C ASN A 75 6.37 -7.42 3.91
N GLY A 76 7.63 -7.27 3.46
CA GLY A 76 8.56 -6.30 4.01
C GLY A 76 8.17 -4.85 3.70
N ARG A 77 8.85 -3.95 4.36
CA ARG A 77 8.70 -2.50 4.15
C ARG A 77 10.05 -1.85 3.95
N GLU A 78 10.10 -0.85 3.07
CA GLU A 78 11.24 0.04 2.86
C GLU A 78 10.85 1.45 3.30
N PHE A 79 11.83 2.29 3.49
CA PHE A 79 11.69 3.71 3.82
C PHE A 79 11.09 4.01 5.19
N GLY A 80 11.42 5.17 5.71
CA GLY A 80 10.97 5.64 7.00
C GLY A 80 11.42 4.74 8.15
N VAL A 81 10.79 4.91 9.30
CA VAL A 81 11.06 4.12 10.52
C VAL A 81 10.79 2.64 10.29
N PHE A 82 9.72 2.31 9.58
CA PHE A 82 9.35 0.93 9.29
C PHE A 82 10.40 0.20 8.45
N GLY A 83 11.04 0.91 7.53
CA GLY A 83 12.12 0.33 6.72
C GLY A 83 13.36 -0.01 7.55
N ILE A 84 13.71 0.83 8.49
CA ILE A 84 14.82 0.60 9.41
C ILE A 84 14.52 -0.59 10.33
N GLU A 85 13.32 -0.71 10.82
CA GLU A 85 12.89 -1.78 11.72
C GLU A 85 13.08 -3.17 11.13
N GLU A 86 12.99 -3.32 9.81
CA GLU A 86 13.24 -4.60 9.10
C GLU A 86 14.67 -5.13 9.30
N TYR A 87 15.63 -4.26 9.61
CA TYR A 87 17.03 -4.60 9.82
C TYR A 87 17.42 -4.66 11.29
N LEU A 88 16.50 -4.45 12.21
CA LEU A 88 16.73 -4.41 13.64
C LEU A 88 16.10 -5.62 14.33
N GLU A 89 16.78 -6.11 15.34
CA GLU A 89 16.23 -7.10 16.27
C GLU A 89 15.86 -6.43 17.58
N ALA A 90 14.62 -6.63 18.03
CA ALA A 90 14.17 -6.12 19.31
C ALA A 90 14.83 -6.92 20.43
N LYS A 91 15.42 -6.23 21.42
CA LYS A 91 16.00 -6.82 22.61
C LYS A 91 15.48 -6.11 23.86
N SER A 92 15.12 -6.88 24.85
CA SER A 92 14.76 -6.37 26.17
C SER A 92 15.87 -6.63 27.18
N ILE A 93 16.23 -5.62 27.93
CA ILE A 93 17.16 -5.75 29.04
C ILE A 93 16.42 -5.31 30.31
N CYS A 94 16.04 -6.26 31.13
CA CYS A 94 15.38 -6.01 32.40
C CYS A 94 16.41 -5.71 33.48
N GLY A 95 16.13 -4.74 34.35
CA GLY A 95 17.05 -4.33 35.42
C GLY A 95 18.25 -3.51 34.93
N TYR A 96 18.21 -3.01 33.70
CA TYR A 96 19.27 -2.14 33.15
C TYR A 96 19.46 -0.87 33.97
N PHE A 97 18.35 -0.28 34.42
CA PHE A 97 18.37 0.80 35.40
C PHE A 97 17.96 0.22 36.77
N PRO A 98 18.76 0.44 37.83
CA PRO A 98 18.37 0.01 39.16
C PRO A 98 17.13 0.77 39.63
N ALA A 99 16.29 0.09 40.40
CA ALA A 99 15.05 0.65 40.97
C ALA A 99 15.36 1.76 42.00
#